data_94f6bd41778e472197006d4ca9b63305
#
_entry.id   94f6bd41778e472197006d4ca9b63305
#
_cell.length_a   1.000
_cell.length_b   1.000
_cell.length_c   1.000
_cell.angle_alpha   90.00
_cell.angle_beta   90.00
_cell.angle_gamma   90.00
#
_symmetry.space_group_name_H-M   'P 1'
#
loop_
_entity.id
_entity.type
_entity.pdbx_description
1 polymer ?
#
loop_
_entity_poly.entity_id
_entity_poly.type
_entity_poly.pdbx_seq_one_letter_code
_entity_poly.pdbx_strand_id
1 'polypeptide(L)'
;MILSATYSDYALRERAPVLYRGEMASCFEQIAQDGFEGVEIHSKDTGSYDVDEVKKLLDRYGLRLTSLGTGLLRQMDGLSLTSDDEACRIRAVQRLKEFIDFAAHFQDVVVIIGLLRGKLSETDSKEHYWERLSKHLIECADYAMEKHVRIGLEMINRYEADTLNSAQDGLRYLKELGHPAIGLHLDSYHMNIEEADIRRSLELSAKQLIHVHVADSNRYYPGHGHMDFKEIFETLDEISYTGAVAVEALSKPDARTAGSESVRFLEKYVH
;
A
#
# COMPACT_ATOMS: atom_id res chain seq x y z
N MET A 1 11.19 10.41 7.20
CA MET A 1 10.35 9.31 6.62
C MET A 1 10.53 8.06 7.47
N ILE A 2 9.59 7.09 7.42
CA ILE A 2 9.69 5.80 8.14
C ILE A 2 9.93 4.70 7.12
N LEU A 3 11.06 4.01 7.21
CA LEU A 3 11.32 2.86 6.34
C LEU A 3 10.59 1.63 6.87
N SER A 4 9.68 1.08 6.07
CA SER A 4 8.78 0.00 6.45
C SER A 4 8.95 -1.22 5.54
N ALA A 5 8.60 -2.40 6.03
CA ALA A 5 8.63 -3.64 5.28
C ALA A 5 7.25 -4.26 5.18
N THR A 6 6.93 -4.85 4.03
CA THR A 6 5.67 -5.60 3.84
C THR A 6 5.75 -6.98 4.49
N TYR A 7 4.68 -7.35 5.17
CA TYR A 7 4.52 -8.61 5.90
C TYR A 7 3.16 -9.27 5.63
N SER A 8 3.11 -10.58 5.66
CA SER A 8 1.86 -11.36 5.69
C SER A 8 2.05 -12.72 6.38
N ASP A 9 1.05 -13.15 7.14
CA ASP A 9 0.95 -14.49 7.72
C ASP A 9 0.29 -15.51 6.79
N TYR A 10 -0.20 -15.07 5.63
CA TYR A 10 -0.84 -15.94 4.65
C TYR A 10 0.17 -16.65 3.74
N ALA A 11 -0.19 -17.88 3.32
CA ALA A 11 0.53 -18.59 2.28
C ALA A 11 0.29 -17.92 0.92
N LEU A 12 1.23 -17.09 0.50
CA LEU A 12 1.15 -16.31 -0.73
C LEU A 12 1.84 -17.03 -1.89
N ARG A 13 1.40 -16.72 -3.12
CA ARG A 13 2.11 -17.15 -4.33
C ARG A 13 3.54 -16.61 -4.31
N GLU A 14 4.47 -17.34 -4.90
CA GLU A 14 5.90 -16.95 -4.95
C GLU A 14 6.12 -15.54 -5.53
N ARG A 15 5.26 -15.13 -6.48
CA ARG A 15 5.33 -13.82 -7.14
C ARG A 15 4.59 -12.70 -6.41
N ALA A 16 4.01 -12.94 -5.24
CA ALA A 16 3.42 -11.86 -4.46
C ALA A 16 4.53 -10.95 -3.91
N PRO A 17 4.44 -9.63 -4.07
CA PRO A 17 5.51 -8.73 -3.65
C PRO A 17 5.40 -8.39 -2.15
N VAL A 18 5.35 -9.40 -1.31
CA VAL A 18 5.36 -9.27 0.16
C VAL A 18 6.67 -9.82 0.67
N LEU A 19 7.44 -8.97 1.35
CA LEU A 19 8.84 -9.24 1.67
C LEU A 19 8.99 -10.32 2.76
N TYR A 20 8.27 -10.19 3.88
CA TYR A 20 8.32 -11.15 4.97
C TYR A 20 7.01 -11.94 5.07
N ARG A 21 7.13 -13.25 5.29
CA ARG A 21 5.98 -14.16 5.32
C ARG A 21 6.16 -15.22 6.39
N GLY A 22 5.12 -15.45 7.18
CA GLY A 22 5.12 -16.49 8.20
C GLY A 22 4.55 -16.02 9.53
N GLU A 23 5.02 -16.62 10.60
CA GLU A 23 4.57 -16.33 11.96
C GLU A 23 4.96 -14.88 12.35
N MET A 24 4.00 -14.11 12.90
CA MET A 24 4.10 -12.66 13.09
C MET A 24 5.28 -12.25 13.98
N ALA A 25 5.45 -12.89 15.13
CA ALA A 25 6.49 -12.52 16.09
C ALA A 25 7.89 -12.73 15.50
N SER A 26 8.09 -13.85 14.79
CA SER A 26 9.35 -14.17 14.12
C SER A 26 9.66 -13.20 12.97
N CYS A 27 8.62 -12.83 12.21
CA CYS A 27 8.78 -11.87 11.11
C CYS A 27 9.07 -10.45 11.64
N PHE A 28 8.38 -9.99 12.69
CA PHE A 28 8.62 -8.67 13.28
C PHE A 28 10.02 -8.58 13.91
N GLU A 29 10.46 -9.65 14.58
CA GLU A 29 11.85 -9.73 15.05
C GLU A 29 12.86 -9.58 13.90
N GLN A 30 12.65 -10.29 12.79
CA GLN A 30 13.54 -10.24 11.63
C GLN A 30 13.50 -8.85 10.94
N ILE A 31 12.31 -8.25 10.77
CA ILE A 31 12.13 -6.90 10.23
C ILE A 31 12.94 -5.88 11.03
N ALA A 32 12.84 -5.93 12.36
CA ALA A 32 13.61 -5.05 13.25
C ALA A 32 15.12 -5.32 13.18
N GLN A 33 15.55 -6.59 13.14
CA GLN A 33 16.96 -6.96 13.00
C GLN A 33 17.56 -6.53 11.67
N ASP A 34 16.77 -6.53 10.60
CA ASP A 34 17.20 -6.07 9.27
C ASP A 34 17.24 -4.53 9.16
N GLY A 35 16.77 -3.81 10.21
CA GLY A 35 16.91 -2.35 10.35
C GLY A 35 15.71 -1.52 9.89
N PHE A 36 14.55 -2.14 9.65
CA PHE A 36 13.32 -1.40 9.40
C PHE A 36 12.74 -0.79 10.68
N GLU A 37 12.07 0.35 10.54
CA GLU A 37 11.39 1.06 11.62
C GLU A 37 9.88 0.80 11.64
N GLY A 38 9.34 0.26 10.55
CA GLY A 38 7.91 0.01 10.40
C GLY A 38 7.58 -1.30 9.71
N VAL A 39 6.31 -1.67 9.83
CA VAL A 39 5.72 -2.82 9.15
C VAL A 39 4.42 -2.43 8.49
N GLU A 40 4.23 -2.93 7.28
CA GLU A 40 2.95 -2.91 6.56
C GLU A 40 2.39 -4.32 6.55
N ILE A 41 1.16 -4.51 7.04
CA ILE A 41 0.53 -5.82 7.10
C ILE A 41 -0.39 -6.02 5.88
N HIS A 42 -0.11 -7.03 5.07
CA HIS A 42 -0.99 -7.51 4.01
C HIS A 42 -1.86 -8.65 4.54
N SER A 43 -3.15 -8.42 4.66
CA SER A 43 -4.11 -9.38 5.18
C SER A 43 -5.36 -9.47 4.31
N LYS A 44 -6.14 -10.51 4.50
CA LYS A 44 -7.53 -10.59 4.05
C LYS A 44 -8.51 -10.55 5.22
N ASP A 45 -8.02 -10.65 6.45
CA ASP A 45 -8.86 -10.73 7.65
C ASP A 45 -8.14 -10.11 8.85
N THR A 46 -8.41 -8.84 9.11
CA THR A 46 -7.90 -8.14 10.29
C THR A 46 -8.58 -8.56 11.58
N GLY A 47 -9.79 -9.16 11.51
CA GLY A 47 -10.51 -9.69 12.67
C GLY A 47 -9.85 -10.94 13.28
N SER A 48 -8.91 -11.58 12.56
CA SER A 48 -8.11 -12.69 13.10
C SER A 48 -6.97 -12.25 14.01
N TYR A 49 -6.63 -10.94 14.02
CA TYR A 49 -5.55 -10.41 14.84
C TYR A 49 -6.05 -9.87 16.18
N ASP A 50 -5.39 -10.28 17.26
CA ASP A 50 -5.55 -9.64 18.56
C ASP A 50 -4.78 -8.31 18.56
N VAL A 51 -5.50 -7.19 18.71
CA VAL A 51 -4.93 -5.83 18.67
C VAL A 51 -3.86 -5.64 19.75
N ASP A 52 -4.10 -6.16 20.95
CA ASP A 52 -3.15 -6.01 22.07
C ASP A 52 -1.90 -6.87 21.87
N GLU A 53 -2.04 -8.02 21.23
CA GLU A 53 -0.88 -8.85 20.86
C GLU A 53 -0.04 -8.15 19.79
N VAL A 54 -0.67 -7.60 18.74
CA VAL A 54 0.04 -6.84 17.70
C VAL A 54 0.76 -5.63 18.30
N LYS A 55 0.11 -4.86 19.18
CA LYS A 55 0.75 -3.74 19.90
C LYS A 55 1.96 -4.19 20.71
N LYS A 56 1.83 -5.27 21.48
CA LYS A 56 2.95 -5.81 22.27
C LYS A 56 4.15 -6.23 21.40
N LEU A 57 3.89 -6.82 20.22
CA LEU A 57 4.95 -7.20 19.29
C LEU A 57 5.63 -5.97 18.68
N LEU A 58 4.86 -4.97 18.27
CA LEU A 58 5.39 -3.70 17.76
C LEU A 58 6.27 -3.02 18.80
N ASP A 59 5.77 -2.87 20.03
CA ASP A 59 6.52 -2.27 21.14
C ASP A 59 7.78 -3.05 21.47
N ARG A 60 7.69 -4.38 21.50
CA ARG A 60 8.81 -5.28 21.81
C ARG A 60 9.99 -5.12 20.84
N TYR A 61 9.67 -4.94 19.56
CA TYR A 61 10.69 -4.85 18.51
C TYR A 61 10.97 -3.41 18.05
N GLY A 62 10.32 -2.41 18.67
CA GLY A 62 10.49 -1.00 18.32
C GLY A 62 9.98 -0.64 16.93
N LEU A 63 8.96 -1.37 16.43
CA LEU A 63 8.35 -1.16 15.12
C LEU A 63 7.07 -0.33 15.23
N ARG A 64 6.73 0.35 14.14
CA ARG A 64 5.43 1.03 13.95
C ARG A 64 4.62 0.29 12.89
N LEU A 65 3.31 0.10 13.13
CA LEU A 65 2.40 -0.25 12.05
C LEU A 65 2.19 0.99 11.18
N THR A 66 2.56 0.91 9.90
CA THR A 66 2.50 2.07 8.99
C THR A 66 1.30 2.01 8.06
N SER A 67 0.91 0.82 7.66
CA SER A 67 -0.15 0.63 6.66
C SER A 67 -0.72 -0.79 6.68
N LEU A 68 -1.90 -0.91 6.07
CA LEU A 68 -2.60 -2.18 5.87
C LEU A 68 -2.91 -2.36 4.39
N GLY A 69 -2.34 -3.39 3.77
CA GLY A 69 -2.58 -3.75 2.38
C GLY A 69 -3.84 -4.62 2.21
N THR A 70 -4.81 -4.18 1.42
CA THR A 70 -6.08 -4.89 1.18
C THR A 70 -6.09 -5.78 -0.06
N GLY A 71 -4.96 -5.89 -0.78
CA GLY A 71 -4.86 -6.63 -2.03
C GLY A 71 -5.28 -8.10 -1.93
N LEU A 72 -5.10 -8.74 -0.77
CA LEU A 72 -5.48 -10.12 -0.52
C LEU A 72 -7.00 -10.35 -0.52
N LEU A 73 -7.81 -9.34 -0.19
CA LEU A 73 -9.27 -9.41 -0.33
C LEU A 73 -9.66 -9.69 -1.79
N ARG A 74 -8.96 -9.07 -2.73
CA ARG A 74 -9.16 -9.33 -4.16
C ARG A 74 -8.57 -10.67 -4.59
N GLN A 75 -7.33 -10.95 -4.19
CA GLN A 75 -6.58 -12.09 -4.71
C GLN A 75 -7.06 -13.44 -4.16
N MET A 76 -7.51 -13.49 -2.90
CA MET A 76 -7.90 -14.73 -2.22
C MET A 76 -9.43 -14.90 -2.14
N ASP A 77 -10.17 -13.81 -1.91
CA ASP A 77 -11.62 -13.85 -1.68
C ASP A 77 -12.42 -13.33 -2.89
N GLY A 78 -11.74 -12.83 -3.95
CA GLY A 78 -12.38 -12.35 -5.17
C GLY A 78 -13.20 -11.07 -5.00
N LEU A 79 -13.04 -10.35 -3.88
CA LEU A 79 -13.83 -9.15 -3.59
C LEU A 79 -13.42 -7.98 -4.49
N SER A 80 -14.40 -7.13 -4.80
CA SER A 80 -14.18 -5.93 -5.61
C SER A 80 -15.24 -4.87 -5.29
N LEU A 81 -14.80 -3.61 -5.16
CA LEU A 81 -15.68 -2.47 -4.95
C LEU A 81 -16.56 -2.15 -6.17
N THR A 82 -16.21 -2.66 -7.35
CA THR A 82 -16.89 -2.37 -8.61
C THR A 82 -17.56 -3.59 -9.24
N SER A 83 -17.53 -4.76 -8.60
CA SER A 83 -18.15 -6.00 -9.11
C SER A 83 -19.60 -5.79 -9.58
N ASP A 84 -20.03 -6.49 -10.61
CA ASP A 84 -21.45 -6.53 -11.01
C ASP A 84 -22.33 -7.23 -9.96
N ASP A 85 -21.77 -8.16 -9.18
CA ASP A 85 -22.44 -8.78 -8.04
C ASP A 85 -22.51 -7.79 -6.85
N GLU A 86 -23.73 -7.38 -6.50
CA GLU A 86 -23.97 -6.48 -5.37
C GLU A 86 -23.52 -7.07 -4.03
N ALA A 87 -23.71 -8.37 -3.82
CA ALA A 87 -23.28 -9.03 -2.60
C ALA A 87 -21.76 -9.02 -2.45
N CYS A 88 -21.02 -9.11 -3.58
CA CYS A 88 -19.57 -8.96 -3.61
C CYS A 88 -19.15 -7.54 -3.18
N ARG A 89 -19.83 -6.50 -3.72
CA ARG A 89 -19.52 -5.10 -3.35
C ARG A 89 -19.80 -4.82 -1.88
N ILE A 90 -20.94 -5.27 -1.36
CA ILE A 90 -21.32 -5.11 0.05
C ILE A 90 -20.25 -5.74 0.95
N ARG A 91 -19.81 -6.96 0.64
CA ARG A 91 -18.73 -7.62 1.40
C ARG A 91 -17.42 -6.90 1.30
N ALA A 92 -17.05 -6.37 0.10
CA ALA A 92 -15.83 -5.59 -0.08
C ALA A 92 -15.80 -4.33 0.80
N VAL A 93 -16.91 -3.59 0.85
CA VAL A 93 -17.07 -2.41 1.71
C VAL A 93 -17.02 -2.80 3.18
N GLN A 94 -17.72 -3.87 3.60
CA GLN A 94 -17.69 -4.35 4.98
C GLN A 94 -16.27 -4.71 5.42
N ARG A 95 -15.56 -5.49 4.60
CA ARG A 95 -14.16 -5.87 4.90
C ARG A 95 -13.25 -4.64 4.99
N LEU A 96 -13.43 -3.67 4.10
CA LEU A 96 -12.64 -2.44 4.14
C LEU A 96 -12.90 -1.65 5.45
N LYS A 97 -14.14 -1.61 5.93
CA LYS A 97 -14.48 -1.01 7.23
C LYS A 97 -13.81 -1.75 8.40
N GLU A 98 -13.71 -3.09 8.34
CA GLU A 98 -12.98 -3.88 9.35
C GLU A 98 -11.47 -3.54 9.37
N PHE A 99 -10.86 -3.29 8.19
CA PHE A 99 -9.48 -2.78 8.11
C PHE A 99 -9.34 -1.38 8.71
N ILE A 100 -10.30 -0.50 8.47
CA ILE A 100 -10.34 0.84 9.06
C ILE A 100 -10.48 0.75 10.59
N ASP A 101 -11.36 -0.11 11.11
CA ASP A 101 -11.51 -0.33 12.54
C ASP A 101 -10.21 -0.83 13.18
N PHE A 102 -9.54 -1.79 12.54
CA PHE A 102 -8.24 -2.27 13.03
C PHE A 102 -7.18 -1.16 12.99
N ALA A 103 -7.08 -0.41 11.89
CA ALA A 103 -6.15 0.70 11.75
C ALA A 103 -6.35 1.78 12.83
N ALA A 104 -7.60 2.04 13.24
CA ALA A 104 -7.95 3.04 14.24
C ALA A 104 -7.39 2.76 15.65
N HIS A 105 -6.91 1.54 15.91
CA HIS A 105 -6.23 1.21 17.17
C HIS A 105 -4.77 1.67 17.21
N PHE A 106 -4.21 2.13 16.08
CA PHE A 106 -2.82 2.53 15.92
C PHE A 106 -2.73 3.98 15.43
N GLN A 107 -1.56 4.59 15.56
CA GLN A 107 -1.35 5.98 15.15
C GLN A 107 -0.92 6.05 13.67
N ASP A 108 -1.55 6.95 12.91
CA ASP A 108 -1.17 7.33 11.54
C ASP A 108 -1.10 6.18 10.52
N VAL A 109 -1.89 5.11 10.73
CA VAL A 109 -1.95 3.97 9.81
C VAL A 109 -2.76 4.31 8.56
N VAL A 110 -2.21 3.96 7.39
CA VAL A 110 -2.90 4.11 6.09
C VAL A 110 -3.51 2.77 5.68
N VAL A 111 -4.80 2.77 5.30
CA VAL A 111 -5.45 1.60 4.67
C VAL A 111 -5.33 1.73 3.16
N ILE A 112 -4.64 0.79 2.51
CA ILE A 112 -4.32 0.85 1.08
C ILE A 112 -5.40 0.17 0.26
N ILE A 113 -5.91 0.86 -0.75
CA ILE A 113 -6.80 0.30 -1.77
C ILE A 113 -6.07 0.29 -3.10
N GLY A 114 -5.59 -0.88 -3.48
CA GLY A 114 -5.03 -1.17 -4.78
C GLY A 114 -5.99 -2.01 -5.63
N LEU A 115 -5.72 -3.30 -5.78
CA LEU A 115 -6.51 -4.23 -6.60
C LEU A 115 -7.96 -4.42 -6.13
N LEU A 116 -8.28 -4.12 -4.86
CA LEU A 116 -9.64 -4.22 -4.32
C LEU A 116 -10.63 -3.30 -5.06
N ARG A 117 -10.15 -2.22 -5.71
CA ARG A 117 -11.01 -1.35 -6.53
C ARG A 117 -11.67 -2.07 -7.71
N GLY A 118 -11.12 -3.22 -8.14
CA GLY A 118 -11.60 -3.98 -9.29
C GLY A 118 -11.05 -3.47 -10.61
N LYS A 119 -11.52 -4.05 -11.73
CA LYS A 119 -11.15 -3.68 -13.10
C LYS A 119 -12.37 -3.23 -13.89
N LEU A 120 -12.16 -2.25 -14.74
CA LEU A 120 -13.16 -1.77 -15.70
C LEU A 120 -13.62 -2.90 -16.64
N SER A 121 -12.68 -3.71 -17.11
CA SER A 121 -12.95 -4.85 -18.01
C SER A 121 -13.79 -5.97 -17.37
N GLU A 122 -14.00 -5.93 -16.06
CA GLU A 122 -14.80 -6.91 -15.30
C GLU A 122 -16.19 -6.37 -14.93
N THR A 123 -16.56 -5.20 -15.42
CA THR A 123 -17.87 -4.56 -15.18
C THR A 123 -18.69 -4.47 -16.45
N ASP A 124 -20.00 -4.43 -16.30
CA ASP A 124 -20.98 -4.36 -17.38
C ASP A 124 -20.89 -3.06 -18.19
N SER A 125 -20.42 -1.96 -17.58
CA SER A 125 -20.20 -0.69 -18.27
C SER A 125 -19.16 0.19 -17.58
N LYS A 126 -18.58 1.11 -18.35
CA LYS A 126 -17.63 2.12 -17.86
C LYS A 126 -18.29 3.06 -16.86
N GLU A 127 -19.50 3.45 -17.11
CA GLU A 127 -20.30 4.35 -16.27
C GLU A 127 -20.55 3.70 -14.90
N HIS A 128 -20.98 2.44 -14.86
CA HIS A 128 -21.21 1.70 -13.63
C HIS A 128 -19.91 1.47 -12.84
N TYR A 129 -18.78 1.23 -13.52
CA TYR A 129 -17.49 1.12 -12.85
C TYR A 129 -17.18 2.36 -12.01
N TRP A 130 -17.21 3.56 -12.65
CA TRP A 130 -16.87 4.82 -11.99
C TRP A 130 -17.90 5.22 -10.92
N GLU A 131 -19.18 5.02 -11.18
CA GLU A 131 -20.25 5.26 -10.20
C GLU A 131 -20.07 4.41 -8.94
N ARG A 132 -19.87 3.10 -9.11
CA ARG A 132 -19.66 2.15 -8.00
C ARG A 132 -18.39 2.46 -7.25
N LEU A 133 -17.27 2.71 -7.96
CA LEU A 133 -16.00 3.02 -7.33
C LEU A 133 -16.12 4.29 -6.47
N SER A 134 -16.65 5.36 -7.03
CA SER A 134 -16.80 6.63 -6.30
C SER A 134 -17.73 6.50 -5.10
N LYS A 135 -18.88 5.85 -5.27
CA LYS A 135 -19.84 5.60 -4.19
C LYS A 135 -19.20 4.86 -3.01
N HIS A 136 -18.54 3.73 -3.27
CA HIS A 136 -18.00 2.91 -2.21
C HIS A 136 -16.72 3.49 -1.59
N LEU A 137 -15.90 4.21 -2.38
CA LEU A 137 -14.76 4.94 -1.83
C LEU A 137 -15.22 6.07 -0.90
N ILE A 138 -16.23 6.85 -1.26
CA ILE A 138 -16.78 7.91 -0.41
C ILE A 138 -17.36 7.29 0.88
N GLU A 139 -18.17 6.23 0.76
CA GLU A 139 -18.73 5.54 1.94
C GLU A 139 -17.65 5.07 2.93
N CYS A 140 -16.57 4.48 2.40
CA CYS A 140 -15.46 4.02 3.25
C CYS A 140 -14.62 5.19 3.78
N ALA A 141 -14.49 6.27 3.01
CA ALA A 141 -13.75 7.45 3.41
C ALA A 141 -14.46 8.28 4.49
N ASP A 142 -15.79 8.39 4.40
CA ASP A 142 -16.61 8.96 5.49
C ASP A 142 -16.38 8.19 6.80
N TYR A 143 -16.43 6.84 6.72
CA TYR A 143 -16.18 5.97 7.86
C TYR A 143 -14.74 6.11 8.39
N ALA A 144 -13.76 6.16 7.50
CA ALA A 144 -12.34 6.34 7.88
C ALA A 144 -12.11 7.70 8.56
N MET A 145 -12.76 8.76 8.08
CA MET A 145 -12.68 10.09 8.67
C MET A 145 -13.21 10.13 10.11
N GLU A 146 -14.34 9.44 10.39
CA GLU A 146 -14.88 9.29 11.74
C GLU A 146 -13.92 8.55 12.69
N LYS A 147 -13.09 7.66 12.15
CA LYS A 147 -12.09 6.87 12.87
C LYS A 147 -10.70 7.50 12.88
N HIS A 148 -10.51 8.67 12.28
CA HIS A 148 -9.20 9.33 12.10
C HIS A 148 -8.18 8.49 11.31
N VAL A 149 -8.65 7.66 10.39
CA VAL A 149 -7.84 6.81 9.49
C VAL A 149 -7.81 7.43 8.10
N ARG A 150 -6.72 7.26 7.37
CA ARG A 150 -6.59 7.68 5.97
C ARG A 150 -6.60 6.49 5.03
N ILE A 151 -7.14 6.69 3.83
CA ILE A 151 -7.16 5.69 2.75
C ILE A 151 -6.16 6.10 1.68
N GLY A 152 -5.21 5.23 1.37
CA GLY A 152 -4.26 5.38 0.27
C GLY A 152 -4.80 4.70 -1.00
N LEU A 153 -5.18 5.49 -2.01
CA LEU A 153 -5.57 4.94 -3.30
C LEU A 153 -4.32 4.74 -4.17
N GLU A 154 -4.03 3.50 -4.48
CA GLU A 154 -2.81 3.11 -5.18
C GLU A 154 -2.94 3.23 -6.71
N MET A 155 -1.94 3.84 -7.33
CA MET A 155 -1.77 3.84 -8.79
C MET A 155 -1.00 2.60 -9.21
N ILE A 156 -1.66 1.75 -10.01
CA ILE A 156 -1.13 0.43 -10.40
C ILE A 156 -0.93 0.39 -11.92
N ASN A 157 0.17 -0.18 -12.36
CA ASN A 157 0.53 -0.24 -13.78
C ASN A 157 -0.51 -0.94 -14.68
N ARG A 158 -0.47 -0.62 -15.98
CA ARG A 158 -1.40 -1.10 -17.02
C ARG A 158 -1.48 -2.60 -17.22
N TYR A 159 -0.50 -3.36 -16.74
CA TYR A 159 -0.50 -4.83 -16.85
C TYR A 159 -1.32 -5.48 -15.73
N GLU A 160 -1.51 -4.78 -14.62
CA GLU A 160 -2.21 -5.28 -13.43
C GLU A 160 -3.58 -4.64 -13.24
N ALA A 161 -3.75 -3.37 -13.63
CA ALA A 161 -5.00 -2.63 -13.55
C ALA A 161 -5.27 -1.87 -14.87
N ASP A 162 -6.53 -1.69 -15.22
CA ASP A 162 -6.96 -1.03 -16.45
C ASP A 162 -7.50 0.39 -16.25
N THR A 163 -7.35 0.93 -15.03
CA THR A 163 -7.72 2.30 -14.65
C THR A 163 -6.78 2.84 -13.58
N LEU A 164 -6.66 4.16 -13.46
CA LEU A 164 -5.86 4.85 -12.43
C LEU A 164 -4.42 4.32 -12.41
N ASN A 165 -3.75 4.43 -13.55
CA ASN A 165 -2.42 3.88 -13.73
C ASN A 165 -1.31 4.87 -13.38
N SER A 166 -1.51 6.17 -13.65
CA SER A 166 -0.52 7.22 -13.42
C SER A 166 -0.87 8.13 -12.23
N ALA A 167 0.13 8.81 -11.68
CA ALA A 167 -0.06 9.85 -10.67
C ALA A 167 -1.06 10.92 -11.14
N GLN A 168 -0.99 11.31 -12.43
CA GLN A 168 -1.90 12.30 -13.00
C GLN A 168 -3.35 11.80 -13.03
N ASP A 169 -3.59 10.53 -13.32
CA ASP A 169 -4.95 9.93 -13.28
C ASP A 169 -5.48 9.95 -11.85
N GLY A 170 -4.66 9.54 -10.89
CA GLY A 170 -5.02 9.57 -9.47
C GLY A 170 -5.35 10.97 -8.98
N LEU A 171 -4.51 11.95 -9.27
CA LEU A 171 -4.73 13.35 -8.87
C LEU A 171 -6.03 13.92 -9.46
N ARG A 172 -6.34 13.61 -10.72
CA ARG A 172 -7.58 14.02 -11.38
C ARG A 172 -8.78 13.38 -10.68
N TYR A 173 -8.72 12.09 -10.44
CA TYR A 173 -9.80 11.35 -9.79
C TYR A 173 -10.02 11.78 -8.32
N LEU A 174 -8.95 11.97 -7.54
CA LEU A 174 -9.05 12.47 -6.17
C LEU A 174 -9.65 13.88 -6.10
N LYS A 175 -9.32 14.74 -7.08
CA LYS A 175 -9.91 16.07 -7.20
C LYS A 175 -11.42 16.03 -7.50
N GLU A 176 -11.85 15.11 -8.35
CA GLU A 176 -13.28 14.90 -8.66
C GLU A 176 -14.03 14.30 -7.45
N LEU A 177 -13.40 13.36 -6.74
CA LEU A 177 -13.95 12.74 -5.55
C LEU A 177 -14.09 13.73 -4.39
N GLY A 178 -13.10 14.63 -4.22
CA GLY A 178 -13.13 15.74 -3.27
C GLY A 178 -13.13 15.36 -1.79
N HIS A 179 -12.68 14.14 -1.41
CA HIS A 179 -12.76 13.64 -0.04
C HIS A 179 -11.42 13.72 0.70
N PRO A 180 -11.33 14.38 1.88
CA PRO A 180 -10.06 14.65 2.57
C PRO A 180 -9.39 13.41 3.19
N ALA A 181 -10.13 12.34 3.50
CA ALA A 181 -9.58 11.12 4.07
C ALA A 181 -8.90 10.21 3.04
N ILE A 182 -9.03 10.50 1.73
CA ILE A 182 -8.38 9.74 0.67
C ILE A 182 -7.20 10.52 0.13
N GLY A 183 -6.03 9.87 0.07
CA GLY A 183 -4.84 10.40 -0.55
C GLY A 183 -4.27 9.44 -1.60
N LEU A 184 -3.22 9.89 -2.25
CA LEU A 184 -2.53 9.14 -3.28
C LEU A 184 -1.51 8.19 -2.64
N HIS A 185 -1.46 6.98 -3.15
CA HIS A 185 -0.38 6.03 -2.92
C HIS A 185 0.35 5.76 -4.23
N LEU A 186 1.66 5.92 -4.25
CA LEU A 186 2.53 5.69 -5.40
C LEU A 186 3.54 4.60 -5.10
N ASP A 187 3.82 3.77 -6.09
CA ASP A 187 4.80 2.67 -6.02
C ASP A 187 5.85 2.86 -7.13
N SER A 188 7.12 2.89 -6.76
CA SER A 188 8.23 3.10 -7.69
C SER A 188 8.25 2.09 -8.85
N TYR A 189 7.89 0.83 -8.61
CA TYR A 189 7.81 -0.18 -9.66
C TYR A 189 6.68 0.14 -10.66
N HIS A 190 5.51 0.55 -10.17
CA HIS A 190 4.41 0.94 -11.05
C HIS A 190 4.74 2.24 -11.81
N MET A 191 5.35 3.22 -11.12
CA MET A 191 5.80 4.47 -11.75
C MET A 191 6.84 4.22 -12.85
N ASN A 192 7.76 3.28 -12.66
CA ASN A 192 8.75 2.91 -13.69
C ASN A 192 8.13 2.44 -15.02
N ILE A 193 6.89 1.92 -14.97
CA ILE A 193 6.16 1.46 -16.16
C ILE A 193 5.31 2.59 -16.75
N GLU A 194 4.70 3.43 -15.91
CA GLU A 194 3.66 4.37 -16.32
C GLU A 194 4.13 5.81 -16.46
N GLU A 195 5.11 6.24 -15.67
CA GLU A 195 5.52 7.63 -15.62
C GLU A 195 6.65 7.93 -16.62
N ALA A 196 6.52 8.99 -17.37
CA ALA A 196 7.60 9.48 -18.24
C ALA A 196 8.71 10.19 -17.43
N ASP A 197 8.37 10.71 -16.25
CA ASP A 197 9.22 11.45 -15.33
C ASP A 197 8.72 11.22 -13.90
N ILE A 198 9.43 10.38 -13.15
CA ILE A 198 9.05 10.00 -11.77
C ILE A 198 9.17 11.19 -10.83
N ARG A 199 10.25 11.99 -10.96
CA ARG A 199 10.46 13.20 -10.17
C ARG A 199 9.24 14.13 -10.30
N ARG A 200 8.88 14.44 -11.55
CA ARG A 200 7.76 15.33 -11.83
C ARG A 200 6.43 14.81 -11.27
N SER A 201 6.21 13.52 -11.34
CA SER A 201 5.00 12.87 -10.81
C SER A 201 4.91 12.96 -9.28
N LEU A 202 6.04 12.79 -8.58
CA LEU A 202 6.13 12.99 -7.13
C LEU A 202 5.89 14.46 -6.75
N GLU A 203 6.53 15.42 -7.43
CA GLU A 203 6.34 16.85 -7.20
C GLU A 203 4.86 17.27 -7.34
N LEU A 204 4.19 16.81 -8.40
CA LEU A 204 2.77 17.08 -8.63
C LEU A 204 1.89 16.49 -7.54
N SER A 205 2.29 15.37 -6.96
CA SER A 205 1.54 14.60 -5.95
C SER A 205 1.74 15.12 -4.53
N ALA A 206 2.65 16.04 -4.27
CA ALA A 206 3.11 16.47 -2.94
C ALA A 206 1.99 16.70 -1.91
N LYS A 207 0.87 17.30 -2.31
CA LYS A 207 -0.26 17.60 -1.41
C LYS A 207 -1.18 16.41 -1.12
N GLN A 208 -1.17 15.41 -2.00
CA GLN A 208 -2.07 14.26 -1.94
C GLN A 208 -1.35 12.95 -1.60
N LEU A 209 -0.02 12.94 -1.70
CA LEU A 209 0.79 11.75 -1.44
C LEU A 209 0.80 11.42 0.06
N ILE A 210 0.30 10.23 0.40
CA ILE A 210 0.19 9.79 1.80
C ILE A 210 0.90 8.49 2.09
N HIS A 211 1.25 7.73 1.06
CA HIS A 211 1.98 6.47 1.18
C HIS A 211 2.84 6.22 -0.05
N VAL A 212 3.99 5.58 0.15
CA VAL A 212 4.92 5.24 -0.93
C VAL A 212 5.36 3.78 -0.79
N HIS A 213 5.25 3.02 -1.89
CA HIS A 213 5.94 1.74 -2.03
C HIS A 213 7.22 1.88 -2.84
N VAL A 214 8.22 1.11 -2.46
CA VAL A 214 9.47 1.01 -3.20
C VAL A 214 9.83 -0.44 -3.51
N ALA A 215 10.10 -0.69 -4.77
CA ALA A 215 10.76 -1.87 -5.29
C ALA A 215 11.58 -1.46 -6.51
N ASP A 216 12.59 -2.24 -6.87
CA ASP A 216 13.36 -1.94 -8.07
C ASP A 216 12.60 -2.28 -9.36
N SER A 217 13.12 -1.86 -10.49
CA SER A 217 12.53 -2.00 -11.83
C SER A 217 12.12 -3.44 -12.22
N ASN A 218 12.66 -4.43 -11.55
CA ASN A 218 12.37 -5.86 -11.74
C ASN A 218 11.53 -6.48 -10.59
N ARG A 219 10.94 -5.63 -9.74
CA ARG A 219 10.17 -5.98 -8.53
C ARG A 219 11.00 -6.66 -7.43
N TYR A 220 12.33 -6.70 -7.55
CA TYR A 220 13.22 -7.09 -6.46
C TYR A 220 13.43 -5.93 -5.48
N TYR A 221 14.22 -6.17 -4.45
CA TYR A 221 14.55 -5.16 -3.45
C TYR A 221 15.29 -3.96 -4.08
N PRO A 222 15.15 -2.75 -3.52
CA PRO A 222 15.85 -1.55 -3.98
C PRO A 222 17.37 -1.75 -4.09
N GLY A 223 17.94 -1.35 -5.21
CA GLY A 223 19.36 -1.54 -5.55
C GLY A 223 19.68 -2.80 -6.35
N HIS A 224 18.68 -3.63 -6.64
CA HIS A 224 18.86 -4.85 -7.46
C HIS A 224 18.62 -4.60 -8.97
N GLY A 225 18.02 -3.50 -9.35
CA GLY A 225 17.69 -3.14 -10.74
C GLY A 225 18.36 -1.85 -11.19
N HIS A 226 17.60 -0.98 -11.85
CA HIS A 226 18.12 0.24 -12.44
C HIS A 226 17.33 1.52 -12.05
N MET A 227 16.50 1.46 -11.02
CA MET A 227 15.78 2.63 -10.53
C MET A 227 16.72 3.65 -9.91
N ASP A 228 16.50 4.93 -10.19
CA ASP A 228 17.22 6.02 -9.52
C ASP A 228 16.56 6.38 -8.18
N PHE A 229 16.85 5.57 -7.16
CA PHE A 229 16.33 5.82 -5.81
C PHE A 229 16.88 7.12 -5.20
N LYS A 230 18.06 7.58 -5.63
CA LYS A 230 18.58 8.87 -5.18
C LYS A 230 17.60 9.99 -5.59
N GLU A 231 17.23 10.05 -6.86
CA GLU A 231 16.28 11.05 -7.35
C GLU A 231 14.92 10.93 -6.65
N ILE A 232 14.41 9.70 -6.43
CA ILE A 232 13.13 9.46 -5.75
C ILE A 232 13.17 10.03 -4.33
N PHE A 233 14.18 9.69 -3.52
CA PHE A 233 14.26 10.12 -2.12
C PHE A 233 14.58 11.60 -1.98
N GLU A 234 15.48 12.16 -2.81
CA GLU A 234 15.71 13.61 -2.87
C GLU A 234 14.41 14.37 -3.19
N THR A 235 13.60 13.85 -4.11
CA THR A 235 12.29 14.46 -4.42
C THR A 235 11.31 14.36 -3.27
N LEU A 236 11.24 13.21 -2.58
CA LEU A 236 10.39 13.03 -1.39
C LEU A 236 10.78 14.04 -0.28
N ASP A 237 12.08 14.28 -0.07
CA ASP A 237 12.57 15.29 0.87
C ASP A 237 12.21 16.71 0.43
N GLU A 238 12.42 17.06 -0.84
CA GLU A 238 12.10 18.36 -1.41
C GLU A 238 10.60 18.72 -1.27
N ILE A 239 9.71 17.72 -1.44
CA ILE A 239 8.26 17.90 -1.23
C ILE A 239 7.84 17.79 0.24
N SER A 240 8.80 17.62 1.16
CA SER A 240 8.58 17.46 2.61
C SER A 240 7.67 16.26 2.95
N TYR A 241 7.84 15.14 2.25
CA TYR A 241 7.12 13.92 2.56
C TYR A 241 7.64 13.32 3.87
N THR A 242 6.75 13.10 4.83
CA THR A 242 7.06 12.58 6.17
C THR A 242 6.42 11.23 6.47
N GLY A 243 5.70 10.66 5.52
CA GLY A 243 5.00 9.37 5.66
C GLY A 243 5.94 8.17 5.64
N ALA A 244 5.35 6.99 5.57
CA ALA A 244 6.09 5.75 5.44
C ALA A 244 6.47 5.46 3.98
N VAL A 245 7.65 4.87 3.82
CA VAL A 245 8.13 4.28 2.57
C VAL A 245 8.27 2.79 2.81
N ALA A 246 7.38 1.98 2.25
CA ALA A 246 7.37 0.54 2.48
C ALA A 246 8.03 -0.22 1.31
N VAL A 247 8.91 -1.16 1.64
CA VAL A 247 9.51 -2.06 0.65
C VAL A 247 8.49 -3.14 0.30
N GLU A 248 7.89 -3.03 -0.89
CA GLU A 248 6.96 -4.01 -1.46
C GLU A 248 7.62 -4.77 -2.61
N ALA A 249 8.49 -5.71 -2.27
CA ALA A 249 9.33 -6.43 -3.20
C ALA A 249 9.17 -7.95 -3.09
N LEU A 250 9.64 -8.66 -4.12
CA LEU A 250 9.74 -10.11 -4.07
C LEU A 250 10.77 -10.54 -3.02
N SER A 251 10.44 -11.57 -2.21
CA SER A 251 11.36 -12.18 -1.22
C SER A 251 12.44 -13.02 -1.91
N LYS A 252 13.28 -12.39 -2.73
CA LYS A 252 14.32 -13.07 -3.52
C LYS A 252 15.71 -12.51 -3.22
N PRO A 253 16.74 -13.35 -3.05
CA PRO A 253 16.69 -14.83 -3.05
C PRO A 253 15.93 -15.40 -1.85
N ASP A 254 15.83 -14.65 -0.76
CA ASP A 254 15.08 -14.94 0.48
C ASP A 254 14.70 -13.62 1.17
N ALA A 255 13.79 -13.66 2.15
CA ALA A 255 13.26 -12.48 2.82
C ALA A 255 14.35 -11.69 3.57
N ARG A 256 15.25 -12.40 4.28
CA ARG A 256 16.33 -11.78 5.06
C ARG A 256 17.30 -11.03 4.16
N THR A 257 17.78 -11.67 3.09
CA THR A 257 18.69 -11.03 2.13
C THR A 257 18.02 -9.83 1.49
N ALA A 258 16.79 -9.99 1.00
CA ALA A 258 16.08 -8.89 0.35
C ALA A 258 15.79 -7.73 1.32
N GLY A 259 15.45 -8.02 2.58
CA GLY A 259 15.23 -7.00 3.61
C GLY A 259 16.49 -6.24 4.00
N SER A 260 17.53 -6.96 4.42
CA SER A 260 18.79 -6.33 4.86
C SER A 260 19.49 -5.56 3.73
N GLU A 261 19.45 -6.06 2.49
CA GLU A 261 19.98 -5.33 1.33
C GLU A 261 19.15 -4.08 1.00
N SER A 262 17.80 -4.13 1.16
CA SER A 262 16.95 -2.95 1.01
C SER A 262 17.37 -1.84 1.97
N VAL A 263 17.48 -2.15 3.26
CA VAL A 263 17.87 -1.17 4.29
C VAL A 263 19.27 -0.63 4.00
N ARG A 264 20.26 -1.50 3.81
CA ARG A 264 21.63 -1.12 3.50
C ARG A 264 21.75 -0.19 2.28
N PHE A 265 20.89 -0.40 1.28
CA PHE A 265 20.87 0.43 0.08
C PHE A 265 20.16 1.75 0.31
N LEU A 266 19.04 1.75 1.05
CA LEU A 266 18.17 2.93 1.23
C LEU A 266 18.60 3.84 2.39
N GLU A 267 19.25 3.32 3.44
CA GLU A 267 19.64 4.09 4.65
C GLU A 267 20.41 5.39 4.35
N LYS A 268 21.15 5.42 3.24
CA LYS A 268 21.90 6.59 2.79
C LYS A 268 21.02 7.71 2.21
N TYR A 269 19.73 7.44 1.97
CA TYR A 269 18.79 8.38 1.40
C TYR A 269 17.64 8.73 2.35
N VAL A 270 17.39 7.94 3.40
CA VAL A 270 16.34 8.20 4.40
C VAL A 270 16.91 9.10 5.49
N HIS A 271 16.36 10.30 5.65
CA HIS A 271 16.77 11.32 6.63
C HIS A 271 15.66 11.64 7.64
#